data_ae72e5df857d6022ef2487237a659636
#
_entry.id   ae72e5df857d6022ef2487237a659636
#
_cell.length_a   1.000
_cell.length_b   1.000
_cell.length_c   1.000
_cell.angle_alpha   90.00
_cell.angle_beta   90.00
_cell.angle_gamma   90.00
#
_symmetry.space_group_name_H-M   'P 1'
#
loop_
_entity.id
_entity.type
_entity.pdbx_description
1 polymer ?
#
loop_
_entity_poly.entity_id
_entity_poly.type
_entity_poly.pdbx_seq_one_letter_code
_entity_poly.pdbx_strand_id
1 'polypeptide(L)'
;MHFFNKMGKKNIFTDAFGNWYILKRIVVFIFGLISYRRFNGFNKLKITGSEYLVDLPKTNVLFISNHQTYFADVAAMYHVFCAVQNGFINTIANPIYILNPKVDFYYVAAKETMNKGLLTRIFKLVGAVTVKRTWRANGQNVNRKVDMSEVENIMKALDNGWVISFPQGTTAAFAPGRKGTAKLILQQRAIVVPIKINGFRRAFDKKGLRIKKTGVQPTMEFKKPLDIDYDHESAEEIMDKIMHAIEQTPAHNLLHEYDQELERKRQEEEEEKIKN
;
A
#
# COMPACT_ATOMS: atom_id res chain seq x y z
N MET A 1 -2.14 -20.43 -26.40
CA MET A 1 -1.90 -19.68 -27.66
C MET A 1 -1.29 -18.33 -27.28
N HIS A 2 -0.05 -18.11 -27.68
CA HIS A 2 0.85 -17.07 -27.23
C HIS A 2 0.34 -15.64 -27.45
N PHE A 3 0.16 -14.87 -26.39
CA PHE A 3 0.26 -13.42 -26.46
C PHE A 3 1.71 -13.00 -26.11
N PHE A 4 2.62 -13.32 -27.03
CA PHE A 4 3.96 -12.76 -26.98
C PHE A 4 3.98 -11.43 -27.73
N ASN A 5 4.40 -10.39 -26.99
CA ASN A 5 5.27 -9.34 -27.49
C ASN A 5 4.68 -8.18 -28.30
N LYS A 6 4.33 -7.12 -27.56
CA LYS A 6 4.69 -5.77 -28.00
C LYS A 6 5.49 -5.10 -26.86
N MET A 7 6.73 -5.54 -26.68
CA MET A 7 7.73 -4.73 -25.99
C MET A 7 8.01 -3.50 -26.87
N GLY A 8 7.16 -2.48 -26.76
CA GLY A 8 7.51 -1.16 -27.25
C GLY A 8 8.85 -0.77 -26.64
N LYS A 9 9.78 -0.19 -27.42
CA LYS A 9 11.08 0.30 -26.94
C LYS A 9 10.84 1.10 -25.66
N LYS A 10 11.35 0.61 -24.51
CA LYS A 10 11.30 1.36 -23.24
C LYS A 10 11.92 2.73 -23.51
N ASN A 11 11.10 3.76 -23.42
CA ASN A 11 11.63 5.12 -23.51
C ASN A 11 12.44 5.38 -22.22
N ILE A 12 13.71 5.70 -22.37
CA ILE A 12 14.63 5.91 -21.24
C ILE A 12 14.24 7.14 -20.43
N PHE A 13 13.47 8.05 -21.02
CA PHE A 13 13.12 9.33 -20.42
C PHE A 13 11.74 9.37 -19.75
N THR A 14 10.86 8.40 -20.09
CA THR A 14 9.48 8.39 -19.56
C THR A 14 9.13 7.04 -18.97
N ASP A 15 8.27 7.08 -17.93
CA ASP A 15 7.69 5.87 -17.35
C ASP A 15 6.65 5.24 -18.31
N ALA A 16 6.08 4.12 -17.91
CA ALA A 16 5.07 3.39 -18.67
C ALA A 16 3.84 4.23 -19.04
N PHE A 17 3.56 5.30 -18.33
CA PHE A 17 2.39 6.18 -18.51
C PHE A 17 2.75 7.52 -19.18
N GLY A 18 3.98 7.66 -19.68
CA GLY A 18 4.45 8.87 -20.38
C GLY A 18 4.93 9.98 -19.46
N ASN A 19 5.04 9.74 -18.14
CA ASN A 19 5.58 10.74 -17.22
C ASN A 19 7.10 10.76 -17.29
N TRP A 20 7.69 11.95 -17.37
CA TRP A 20 9.14 12.12 -17.41
C TRP A 20 9.78 11.68 -16.11
N TYR A 21 10.73 10.76 -16.16
CA TYR A 21 11.44 10.25 -14.97
C TYR A 21 12.10 11.35 -14.15
N ILE A 22 12.68 12.36 -14.80
CA ILE A 22 13.31 13.47 -14.09
C ILE A 22 12.30 14.30 -13.29
N LEU A 23 11.13 14.59 -13.87
CA LEU A 23 10.05 15.30 -13.19
C LEU A 23 9.49 14.45 -12.04
N LYS A 24 9.25 13.17 -12.28
CA LYS A 24 8.80 12.23 -11.27
C LYS A 24 9.80 12.19 -10.10
N ARG A 25 11.10 12.14 -10.39
CA ARG A 25 12.17 12.11 -9.39
C ARG A 25 12.19 13.38 -8.52
N ILE A 26 12.04 14.56 -9.13
CA ILE A 26 11.97 15.84 -8.41
C ILE A 26 10.72 15.87 -7.50
N VAL A 27 9.56 15.51 -8.03
CA VAL A 27 8.31 15.53 -7.25
C VAL A 27 8.36 14.54 -6.08
N VAL A 28 8.87 13.33 -6.31
CA VAL A 28 9.02 12.30 -5.30
C VAL A 28 10.05 12.70 -4.24
N PHE A 29 11.15 13.36 -4.62
CA PHE A 29 12.14 13.92 -3.71
C PHE A 29 11.52 14.98 -2.79
N ILE A 30 10.83 15.97 -3.37
CA ILE A 30 10.15 17.04 -2.59
C ILE A 30 9.11 16.44 -1.63
N PHE A 31 8.31 15.49 -2.12
CA PHE A 31 7.33 14.79 -1.31
C PHE A 31 8.00 14.01 -0.16
N GLY A 32 9.13 13.36 -0.43
CA GLY A 32 9.94 12.68 0.56
C GLY A 32 10.41 13.61 1.67
N LEU A 33 10.95 14.78 1.32
CA LEU A 33 11.38 15.79 2.30
C LEU A 33 10.23 16.26 3.20
N ILE A 34 9.08 16.59 2.60
CA ILE A 34 7.91 17.10 3.33
C ILE A 34 7.32 16.02 4.25
N SER A 35 7.29 14.76 3.78
CA SER A 35 6.66 13.66 4.53
C SER A 35 7.59 12.99 5.54
N TYR A 36 8.90 13.10 5.41
CA TYR A 36 9.89 12.44 6.27
C TYR A 36 9.64 12.64 7.77
N ARG A 37 9.49 13.91 8.20
CA ARG A 37 9.31 14.24 9.62
C ARG A 37 8.02 13.67 10.22
N ARG A 38 7.06 13.28 9.39
CA ARG A 38 5.81 12.65 9.83
C ARG A 38 6.02 11.23 10.34
N PHE A 39 7.01 10.53 9.77
CA PHE A 39 7.31 9.12 10.05
C PHE A 39 8.59 8.93 10.86
N ASN A 40 9.48 9.93 10.88
CA ASN A 40 10.74 9.90 11.66
C ASN A 40 11.01 11.23 12.40
N GLY A 41 9.97 11.79 13.00
CA GLY A 41 10.08 13.02 13.78
C GLY A 41 8.89 13.14 14.72
N PHE A 42 7.75 13.59 14.23
CA PHE A 42 6.52 13.71 15.03
C PHE A 42 5.98 12.36 15.50
N ASN A 43 6.12 11.36 14.66
CA ASN A 43 5.84 9.96 14.95
C ASN A 43 7.04 9.13 14.52
N LYS A 44 7.24 7.95 15.12
CA LYS A 44 8.35 7.06 14.80
C LYS A 44 7.81 5.77 14.21
N LEU A 45 7.90 5.64 12.88
CA LEU A 45 7.50 4.43 12.17
C LEU A 45 8.42 3.27 12.56
N LYS A 46 7.85 2.21 13.13
CA LYS A 46 8.54 0.95 13.37
C LYS A 46 8.37 0.05 12.14
N ILE A 47 9.48 -0.39 11.57
CA ILE A 47 9.53 -1.21 10.35
C ILE A 47 10.13 -2.56 10.71
N THR A 48 9.56 -3.63 10.17
CA THR A 48 10.08 -5.00 10.29
C THR A 48 9.89 -5.74 8.97
N GLY A 49 10.75 -6.71 8.68
CA GLY A 49 10.63 -7.56 7.49
C GLY A 49 11.04 -6.89 6.18
N SER A 50 11.60 -5.67 6.21
CA SER A 50 12.00 -5.01 4.95
C SER A 50 13.21 -5.66 4.28
N GLU A 51 13.90 -6.57 4.94
CA GLU A 51 14.92 -7.46 4.35
C GLU A 51 14.35 -8.33 3.22
N TYR A 52 13.08 -8.71 3.27
CA TYR A 52 12.43 -9.47 2.18
C TYR A 52 12.33 -8.70 0.85
N LEU A 53 12.60 -7.39 0.87
CA LEU A 53 12.54 -6.55 -0.32
C LEU A 53 13.86 -6.50 -1.08
N VAL A 54 14.96 -6.89 -0.47
CA VAL A 54 16.34 -6.70 -1.00
C VAL A 54 16.54 -7.43 -2.32
N ASP A 55 16.10 -8.71 -2.37
CA ASP A 55 16.32 -9.59 -3.52
C ASP A 55 15.11 -9.66 -4.47
N LEU A 56 14.11 -8.79 -4.29
CA LEU A 56 12.96 -8.75 -5.17
C LEU A 56 13.33 -8.22 -6.56
N PRO A 57 12.75 -8.77 -7.62
CA PRO A 57 12.95 -8.24 -8.96
C PRO A 57 12.44 -6.80 -9.06
N LYS A 58 12.97 -6.04 -10.02
CA LYS A 58 12.60 -4.63 -10.23
C LYS A 58 11.16 -4.43 -10.69
N THR A 59 10.54 -5.46 -11.23
CA THR A 59 9.18 -5.43 -11.80
C THR A 59 8.41 -6.67 -11.37
N ASN A 60 7.11 -6.66 -11.61
CA ASN A 60 6.18 -7.76 -11.32
C ASN A 60 6.10 -8.14 -9.84
N VAL A 61 6.20 -7.14 -8.96
CA VAL A 61 6.00 -7.30 -7.52
C VAL A 61 4.76 -6.53 -7.10
N LEU A 62 3.82 -7.22 -6.49
CA LEU A 62 2.57 -6.67 -5.98
C LEU A 62 2.58 -6.66 -4.44
N PHE A 63 2.70 -5.48 -3.87
CA PHE A 63 2.57 -5.28 -2.43
C PHE A 63 1.10 -5.16 -2.06
N ILE A 64 0.65 -6.01 -1.16
CA ILE A 64 -0.74 -6.05 -0.71
C ILE A 64 -0.82 -5.71 0.77
N SER A 65 -1.63 -4.70 1.11
CA SER A 65 -1.74 -4.20 2.47
C SER A 65 -3.18 -3.97 2.91
N ASN A 66 -3.42 -4.06 4.21
CA ASN A 66 -4.57 -3.41 4.82
C ASN A 66 -4.43 -1.87 4.68
N HIS A 67 -5.54 -1.14 4.73
CA HIS A 67 -5.56 0.30 4.45
C HIS A 67 -6.12 1.09 5.63
N GLN A 68 -5.35 2.03 6.16
CA GLN A 68 -5.75 2.81 7.33
C GLN A 68 -6.02 4.28 7.00
N THR A 69 -5.28 4.86 6.04
CA THR A 69 -5.45 6.26 5.62
C THR A 69 -5.26 6.37 4.11
N TYR A 70 -5.83 7.38 3.46
CA TYR A 70 -5.77 7.45 1.98
C TYR A 70 -4.35 7.66 1.43
N PHE A 71 -3.49 8.42 2.12
CA PHE A 71 -2.18 8.83 1.58
C PHE A 71 -1.00 8.46 2.47
N ALA A 72 -1.14 8.50 3.81
CA ALA A 72 -0.01 8.26 4.70
C ALA A 72 0.53 6.82 4.58
N ASP A 73 -0.34 5.85 4.31
CA ASP A 73 0.05 4.45 4.13
C ASP A 73 1.02 4.30 2.96
N VAL A 74 0.64 4.83 1.78
CA VAL A 74 1.47 4.80 0.57
C VAL A 74 2.75 5.62 0.75
N ALA A 75 2.64 6.77 1.41
CA ALA A 75 3.80 7.63 1.70
C ALA A 75 4.84 6.93 2.59
N ALA A 76 4.39 6.20 3.60
CA ALA A 76 5.28 5.43 4.47
C ALA A 76 5.95 4.27 3.70
N MET A 77 5.19 3.52 2.86
CA MET A 77 5.74 2.47 2.00
C MET A 77 6.79 3.04 1.05
N TYR A 78 6.53 4.21 0.45
CA TYR A 78 7.50 4.91 -0.38
C TYR A 78 8.83 5.15 0.35
N HIS A 79 8.78 5.66 1.59
CA HIS A 79 9.99 5.86 2.39
C HIS A 79 10.76 4.57 2.62
N VAL A 80 10.07 3.47 2.93
CA VAL A 80 10.70 2.16 3.13
C VAL A 80 11.31 1.63 1.83
N PHE A 81 10.60 1.73 0.70
CA PHE A 81 11.13 1.28 -0.60
C PHE A 81 12.40 2.06 -1.01
N CYS A 82 12.40 3.38 -0.79
CA CYS A 82 13.59 4.19 -1.02
C CYS A 82 14.73 3.83 -0.06
N ALA A 83 14.42 3.60 1.22
CA ALA A 83 15.41 3.20 2.22
C ALA A 83 16.08 1.88 1.85
N VAL A 84 15.29 0.84 1.54
CA VAL A 84 15.81 -0.48 1.13
C VAL A 84 16.64 -0.39 -0.16
N GLN A 85 16.18 0.36 -1.17
CA GLN A 85 16.95 0.59 -2.40
C GLN A 85 18.34 1.19 -2.13
N ASN A 86 18.49 1.93 -1.03
CA ASN A 86 19.74 2.58 -0.62
C ASN A 86 20.45 1.83 0.54
N GLY A 87 20.11 0.55 0.78
CA GLY A 87 20.76 -0.33 1.75
C GLY A 87 20.34 -0.15 3.21
N PHE A 88 19.28 0.63 3.48
CA PHE A 88 18.76 0.82 4.85
C PHE A 88 17.63 -0.17 5.12
N ILE A 89 17.89 -1.19 5.92
CA ILE A 89 16.95 -2.26 6.26
C ILE A 89 16.28 -1.96 7.60
N ASN A 90 14.94 -2.14 7.66
CA ASN A 90 14.10 -1.94 8.85
C ASN A 90 14.22 -0.54 9.48
N THR A 91 14.66 0.44 8.72
CA THR A 91 14.83 1.81 9.21
C THR A 91 14.66 2.84 8.11
N ILE A 92 14.16 4.01 8.49
CA ILE A 92 14.16 5.25 7.71
C ILE A 92 14.86 6.38 8.48
N ALA A 93 15.65 6.05 9.50
CA ALA A 93 16.27 7.06 10.39
C ALA A 93 17.24 7.99 9.65
N ASN A 94 17.98 7.50 8.65
CA ASN A 94 18.88 8.31 7.86
C ASN A 94 18.18 8.80 6.58
N PRO A 95 17.91 10.11 6.40
CA PRO A 95 17.17 10.65 5.28
C PRO A 95 17.92 10.66 3.95
N ILE A 96 19.18 10.25 3.90
CA ILE A 96 20.01 10.29 2.68
C ILE A 96 19.39 9.50 1.50
N TYR A 97 18.60 8.48 1.78
CA TYR A 97 17.89 7.71 0.76
C TYR A 97 16.92 8.57 -0.07
N ILE A 98 16.48 9.72 0.46
CA ILE A 98 15.58 10.64 -0.26
C ILE A 98 16.30 11.27 -1.46
N LEU A 99 17.63 11.40 -1.42
CA LEU A 99 18.43 11.92 -2.54
C LEU A 99 18.44 10.97 -3.75
N ASN A 100 18.22 9.67 -3.52
CA ASN A 100 18.10 8.66 -4.57
C ASN A 100 16.75 7.96 -4.51
N PRO A 101 15.63 8.67 -4.83
CA PRO A 101 14.30 8.13 -4.68
C PRO A 101 14.01 7.01 -5.68
N LYS A 102 13.28 5.99 -5.21
CA LYS A 102 12.69 4.97 -6.07
C LYS A 102 11.56 5.60 -6.88
N VAL A 103 11.63 5.51 -8.20
CA VAL A 103 10.64 6.10 -9.11
C VAL A 103 9.83 5.07 -9.90
N ASP A 104 10.28 3.82 -9.91
CA ASP A 104 9.65 2.68 -10.57
C ASP A 104 8.68 1.95 -9.61
N PHE A 105 7.85 2.71 -8.93
CA PHE A 105 6.75 2.17 -8.14
C PHE A 105 5.42 2.86 -8.49
N TYR A 106 4.35 2.12 -8.30
CA TYR A 106 2.98 2.52 -8.60
C TYR A 106 2.06 2.14 -7.45
N TYR A 107 0.88 2.73 -7.40
CA TYR A 107 -0.14 2.34 -6.43
C TYR A 107 -1.54 2.45 -7.03
N VAL A 108 -2.39 1.49 -6.69
CA VAL A 108 -3.78 1.46 -7.14
C VAL A 108 -4.60 2.41 -6.27
N ALA A 109 -5.27 3.37 -6.91
CA ALA A 109 -6.09 4.36 -6.23
C ALA A 109 -7.49 4.43 -6.83
N ALA A 110 -8.50 4.65 -5.99
CA ALA A 110 -9.86 4.83 -6.46
C ALA A 110 -10.02 6.18 -7.19
N LYS A 111 -10.57 6.17 -8.39
CA LYS A 111 -10.77 7.34 -9.25
C LYS A 111 -11.57 8.44 -8.53
N GLU A 112 -12.53 8.05 -7.72
CA GLU A 112 -13.37 8.97 -6.93
C GLU A 112 -12.55 9.74 -5.86
N THR A 113 -11.48 9.14 -5.36
CA THR A 113 -10.57 9.78 -4.37
C THR A 113 -9.61 10.76 -5.04
N MET A 114 -9.42 10.62 -6.36
CA MET A 114 -8.40 11.32 -7.13
C MET A 114 -8.99 12.41 -8.05
N ASN A 115 -10.27 12.79 -7.88
CA ASN A 115 -11.02 13.43 -8.94
C ASN A 115 -10.86 14.95 -9.12
N LYS A 116 -10.18 15.72 -8.27
CA LYS A 116 -10.07 17.18 -8.51
C LYS A 116 -8.81 17.82 -7.90
N GLY A 117 -8.11 18.63 -8.71
CA GLY A 117 -7.11 19.60 -8.28
C GLY A 117 -5.66 19.25 -8.62
N LEU A 118 -4.77 20.17 -8.26
CA LEU A 118 -3.32 20.08 -8.45
C LEU A 118 -2.74 18.83 -7.78
N LEU A 119 -3.24 18.49 -6.59
CA LEU A 119 -2.80 17.33 -5.81
C LEU A 119 -3.02 16.01 -6.57
N THR A 120 -4.12 15.89 -7.31
CA THR A 120 -4.41 14.72 -8.15
C THR A 120 -3.41 14.55 -9.29
N ARG A 121 -2.98 15.66 -9.90
CA ARG A 121 -1.95 15.65 -10.95
C ARG A 121 -0.61 15.20 -10.40
N ILE A 122 -0.25 15.69 -9.21
CA ILE A 122 0.96 15.27 -8.49
C ILE A 122 0.92 13.78 -8.19
N PHE A 123 -0.19 13.24 -7.68
CA PHE A 123 -0.31 11.82 -7.39
C PHE A 123 -0.22 10.93 -8.64
N LYS A 124 -0.75 11.37 -9.77
CA LYS A 124 -0.57 10.65 -11.04
C LYS A 124 0.90 10.64 -11.46
N LEU A 125 1.60 11.76 -11.32
CA LEU A 125 3.04 11.86 -11.60
C LEU A 125 3.86 10.89 -10.73
N VAL A 126 3.48 10.69 -9.49
CA VAL A 126 4.19 9.76 -8.59
C VAL A 126 3.75 8.30 -8.70
N GLY A 127 2.93 7.96 -9.69
CA GLY A 127 2.61 6.56 -10.02
C GLY A 127 1.22 6.07 -9.60
N ALA A 128 0.24 6.95 -9.41
CA ALA A 128 -1.13 6.50 -9.17
C ALA A 128 -1.75 5.87 -10.42
N VAL A 129 -2.15 4.61 -10.32
CA VAL A 129 -2.97 3.90 -11.29
C VAL A 129 -4.41 3.95 -10.80
N THR A 130 -5.27 4.68 -11.51
CA THR A 130 -6.65 4.92 -11.05
C THR A 130 -7.61 3.88 -11.56
N VAL A 131 -8.45 3.36 -10.64
CA VAL A 131 -9.52 2.40 -10.93
C VAL A 131 -10.87 2.91 -10.42
N LYS A 132 -11.95 2.59 -11.12
CA LYS A 132 -13.32 2.81 -10.63
C LYS A 132 -13.73 1.67 -9.73
N ARG A 133 -14.29 1.99 -8.58
CA ARG A 133 -14.87 0.94 -7.73
C ARG A 133 -16.10 0.35 -8.40
N THR A 134 -16.14 -0.98 -8.50
CA THR A 134 -17.30 -1.70 -9.10
C THR A 134 -18.48 -1.80 -8.14
N TRP A 135 -18.25 -1.62 -6.84
CA TRP A 135 -19.22 -1.88 -5.77
C TRP A 135 -19.66 -0.61 -5.01
N ARG A 136 -18.94 0.51 -5.16
CA ARG A 136 -19.29 1.78 -4.49
C ARG A 136 -18.92 2.99 -5.34
N ALA A 137 -19.87 3.89 -5.54
CA ALA A 137 -19.64 5.19 -6.18
C ALA A 137 -20.38 6.28 -5.40
N ASN A 138 -19.71 7.41 -5.14
CA ASN A 138 -20.25 8.57 -4.44
C ASN A 138 -20.97 8.23 -3.10
N GLY A 139 -20.43 7.22 -2.38
CA GLY A 139 -21.04 6.77 -1.12
C GLY A 139 -22.16 5.74 -1.24
N GLN A 140 -22.66 5.47 -2.43
CA GLN A 140 -23.73 4.49 -2.70
C GLN A 140 -23.18 3.16 -3.21
N ASN A 141 -23.89 2.07 -2.90
CA ASN A 141 -23.58 0.76 -3.47
C ASN A 141 -23.97 0.74 -4.95
N VAL A 142 -23.05 0.28 -5.78
CA VAL A 142 -23.25 0.12 -7.22
C VAL A 142 -22.79 -1.26 -7.65
N ASN A 143 -23.38 -1.78 -8.72
CA ASN A 143 -22.92 -3.01 -9.36
C ASN A 143 -22.46 -2.65 -10.78
N ARG A 144 -21.16 -2.42 -10.97
CA ARG A 144 -20.57 -2.08 -12.27
C ARG A 144 -19.71 -3.23 -12.77
N LYS A 145 -19.70 -3.43 -14.07
CA LYS A 145 -18.72 -4.33 -14.71
C LYS A 145 -17.31 -3.74 -14.53
N VAL A 146 -16.34 -4.65 -14.38
CA VAL A 146 -14.92 -4.30 -14.36
C VAL A 146 -14.54 -3.69 -15.70
N ASP A 147 -13.87 -2.54 -15.67
CA ASP A 147 -13.30 -1.92 -16.86
C ASP A 147 -11.95 -2.60 -17.15
N MET A 148 -11.88 -3.38 -18.22
CA MET A 148 -10.67 -4.13 -18.57
C MET A 148 -9.48 -3.23 -18.85
N SER A 149 -9.69 -1.99 -19.33
CA SER A 149 -8.62 -1.03 -19.53
C SER A 149 -7.93 -0.62 -18.23
N GLU A 150 -8.65 -0.62 -17.11
CA GLU A 150 -8.10 -0.35 -15.78
C GLU A 150 -7.24 -1.52 -15.29
N VAL A 151 -7.65 -2.75 -15.55
CA VAL A 151 -6.86 -3.97 -15.27
C VAL A 151 -5.57 -3.96 -16.09
N GLU A 152 -5.66 -3.67 -17.40
CA GLU A 152 -4.49 -3.54 -18.28
C GLU A 152 -3.51 -2.47 -17.78
N ASN A 153 -4.00 -1.35 -17.25
CA ASN A 153 -3.13 -0.32 -16.66
C ASN A 153 -2.40 -0.82 -15.41
N ILE A 154 -3.04 -1.65 -14.57
CA ILE A 154 -2.35 -2.24 -13.41
C ILE A 154 -1.30 -3.26 -13.89
N MET A 155 -1.61 -4.09 -14.86
CA MET A 155 -0.66 -5.03 -15.45
C MET A 155 0.53 -4.30 -16.07
N LYS A 156 0.27 -3.23 -16.82
CA LYS A 156 1.32 -2.35 -17.36
C LYS A 156 2.19 -1.73 -16.27
N ALA A 157 1.63 -1.37 -15.12
CA ALA A 157 2.41 -0.90 -13.98
C ALA A 157 3.29 -2.01 -13.41
N LEU A 158 2.78 -3.24 -13.25
CA LEU A 158 3.53 -4.41 -12.80
C LEU A 158 4.70 -4.75 -13.73
N ASP A 159 4.51 -4.67 -15.04
CA ASP A 159 5.57 -4.88 -16.03
C ASP A 159 6.69 -3.83 -15.95
N ASN A 160 6.44 -2.71 -15.29
CA ASN A 160 7.38 -1.58 -15.24
C ASN A 160 7.88 -1.21 -13.84
N GLY A 161 7.38 -1.84 -12.80
CA GLY A 161 7.81 -1.55 -11.43
C GLY A 161 7.08 -2.35 -10.36
N TRP A 162 7.20 -1.87 -9.15
CA TRP A 162 6.49 -2.35 -7.97
C TRP A 162 5.11 -1.71 -7.88
N VAL A 163 4.10 -2.48 -7.53
CA VAL A 163 2.72 -1.97 -7.41
C VAL A 163 2.20 -2.19 -5.99
N ILE A 164 1.63 -1.17 -5.39
CA ILE A 164 0.92 -1.25 -4.11
C ILE A 164 -0.59 -1.38 -4.40
N SER A 165 -1.23 -2.34 -3.77
CA SER A 165 -2.68 -2.53 -3.84
C SER A 165 -3.28 -2.79 -2.47
N PHE A 166 -4.52 -2.33 -2.28
CA PHE A 166 -5.30 -2.53 -1.07
C PHE A 166 -6.52 -3.41 -1.41
N PRO A 167 -6.47 -4.71 -1.13
CA PRO A 167 -7.43 -5.68 -1.64
C PRO A 167 -8.86 -5.45 -1.14
N GLN A 168 -9.03 -4.81 0.02
CA GLN A 168 -10.32 -4.45 0.58
C GLN A 168 -11.00 -3.28 -0.16
N GLY A 169 -10.22 -2.44 -0.87
CA GLY A 169 -10.71 -1.24 -1.58
C GLY A 169 -11.30 -0.16 -0.67
N THR A 170 -11.06 -0.24 0.63
CA THR A 170 -11.58 0.66 1.67
C THR A 170 -10.59 0.78 2.81
N THR A 171 -10.71 1.86 3.59
CA THR A 171 -9.99 2.02 4.86
C THR A 171 -10.73 1.41 6.06
N ALA A 172 -11.89 0.78 5.87
CA ALA A 172 -12.56 0.05 6.95
C ALA A 172 -11.77 -1.20 7.31
N ALA A 173 -11.52 -1.41 8.61
CA ALA A 173 -10.85 -2.61 9.09
C ALA A 173 -11.75 -3.83 8.84
N PHE A 174 -11.12 -4.97 8.62
CA PHE A 174 -11.76 -6.28 8.46
C PHE A 174 -12.83 -6.34 7.35
N ALA A 175 -12.84 -5.37 6.43
CA ALA A 175 -13.68 -5.46 5.25
C ALA A 175 -13.20 -6.61 4.35
N PRO A 176 -14.12 -7.31 3.66
CA PRO A 176 -13.76 -8.45 2.83
C PRO A 176 -12.84 -8.06 1.66
N GLY A 177 -11.92 -8.96 1.33
CA GLY A 177 -11.05 -8.81 0.16
C GLY A 177 -11.84 -8.91 -1.16
N ARG A 178 -11.36 -8.24 -2.19
CA ARG A 178 -12.01 -8.18 -3.51
C ARG A 178 -11.36 -9.17 -4.47
N LYS A 179 -12.11 -10.12 -4.99
CA LYS A 179 -11.65 -11.16 -5.93
C LYS A 179 -10.89 -10.62 -7.16
N GLY A 180 -11.12 -9.37 -7.54
CA GLY A 180 -10.40 -8.74 -8.66
C GLY A 180 -8.90 -8.68 -8.47
N THR A 181 -8.42 -8.50 -7.25
CA THR A 181 -6.98 -8.52 -6.93
C THR A 181 -6.39 -9.92 -7.12
N ALA A 182 -7.06 -10.97 -6.65
CA ALA A 182 -6.59 -12.34 -6.84
C ALA A 182 -6.58 -12.77 -8.31
N LYS A 183 -7.61 -12.38 -9.08
CA LYS A 183 -7.63 -12.60 -10.53
C LYS A 183 -6.48 -11.92 -11.26
N LEU A 184 -6.13 -10.69 -10.88
CA LEU A 184 -4.97 -9.98 -11.41
C LEU A 184 -3.67 -10.74 -11.09
N ILE A 185 -3.53 -11.25 -9.86
CA ILE A 185 -2.36 -12.02 -9.41
C ILE A 185 -2.20 -13.27 -10.28
N LEU A 186 -3.28 -14.04 -10.48
CA LEU A 186 -3.25 -15.23 -11.33
C LEU A 186 -2.88 -14.89 -12.78
N GLN A 187 -3.46 -13.84 -13.33
CA GLN A 187 -3.23 -13.46 -14.72
C GLN A 187 -1.80 -12.98 -14.96
N GLN A 188 -1.23 -12.21 -14.03
CA GLN A 188 0.10 -11.60 -14.14
C GLN A 188 1.22 -12.47 -13.56
N ARG A 189 0.86 -13.51 -12.78
CA ARG A 189 1.81 -14.34 -11.99
C ARG A 189 2.77 -13.45 -11.18
N ALA A 190 2.21 -12.43 -10.52
CA ALA A 190 2.97 -11.43 -9.79
C ALA A 190 3.48 -11.99 -8.45
N ILE A 191 4.72 -11.66 -8.07
CA ILE A 191 5.21 -11.93 -6.72
C ILE A 191 4.42 -11.08 -5.73
N VAL A 192 3.75 -11.72 -4.79
CA VAL A 192 2.88 -11.05 -3.81
C VAL A 192 3.58 -10.91 -2.48
N VAL A 193 3.76 -9.66 -2.04
CA VAL A 193 4.38 -9.34 -0.74
C VAL A 193 3.34 -8.71 0.17
N PRO A 194 2.92 -9.40 1.24
CA PRO A 194 1.97 -8.84 2.20
C PRO A 194 2.63 -7.79 3.09
N ILE A 195 1.89 -6.72 3.37
CA ILE A 195 2.28 -5.68 4.33
C ILE A 195 1.15 -5.50 5.34
N LYS A 196 1.47 -5.63 6.62
CA LYS A 196 0.56 -5.27 7.71
C LYS A 196 0.94 -3.90 8.24
N ILE A 197 -0.02 -2.98 8.28
CA ILE A 197 0.17 -1.66 8.90
C ILE A 197 -0.76 -1.48 10.08
N ASN A 198 -0.28 -0.77 11.12
CA ASN A 198 -1.10 -0.40 12.28
C ASN A 198 -0.70 0.99 12.82
N GLY A 199 -1.61 1.62 13.57
CA GLY A 199 -1.37 2.90 14.24
C GLY A 199 -1.50 4.14 13.34
N PHE A 200 -1.67 4.01 12.03
CA PHE A 200 -1.79 5.14 11.11
C PHE A 200 -3.05 5.97 11.38
N ARG A 201 -4.19 5.34 11.70
CA ARG A 201 -5.43 6.05 12.09
C ARG A 201 -5.30 6.85 13.38
N ARG A 202 -4.41 6.44 14.28
CA ARG A 202 -4.11 7.17 15.52
C ARG A 202 -3.22 8.37 15.24
N ALA A 203 -2.22 8.20 14.36
CA ALA A 203 -1.23 9.23 14.02
C ALA A 203 -1.78 10.29 13.07
N PHE A 204 -2.64 9.92 12.12
CA PHE A 204 -3.07 10.78 11.01
C PHE A 204 -4.58 10.89 10.89
N ASP A 205 -5.05 11.95 10.21
CA ASP A 205 -6.43 12.09 9.79
C ASP A 205 -6.81 11.01 8.75
N LYS A 206 -8.09 10.86 8.44
CA LYS A 206 -8.59 9.87 7.48
C LYS A 206 -7.94 9.99 6.10
N LYS A 207 -7.59 11.20 5.67
CA LYS A 207 -6.86 11.42 4.42
C LYS A 207 -5.39 11.06 4.52
N GLY A 208 -4.80 11.06 5.73
CA GLY A 208 -3.37 10.87 5.93
C GLY A 208 -2.54 12.10 5.57
N LEU A 209 -3.17 13.27 5.47
CA LEU A 209 -2.52 14.54 5.13
C LEU A 209 -2.16 15.37 6.35
N ARG A 210 -2.91 15.27 7.43
CA ARG A 210 -2.68 16.00 8.67
C ARG A 210 -2.28 15.05 9.79
N ILE A 211 -1.35 15.49 10.64
CA ILE A 211 -1.02 14.79 11.88
C ILE A 211 -2.19 15.02 12.85
N LYS A 212 -2.77 13.94 13.34
CA LYS A 212 -3.84 13.95 14.35
C LYS A 212 -3.26 13.88 15.75
N LYS A 213 -2.20 13.06 15.94
CA LYS A 213 -1.50 12.88 17.21
C LYS A 213 -0.02 12.66 16.95
N THR A 214 0.83 13.29 17.76
CA THR A 214 2.28 13.08 17.81
C THR A 214 2.63 12.03 18.86
N GLY A 215 3.86 11.49 18.77
CA GLY A 215 4.33 10.47 19.73
C GLY A 215 3.69 9.09 19.52
N VAL A 216 2.91 8.91 18.47
CA VAL A 216 2.41 7.59 18.06
C VAL A 216 3.55 6.82 17.39
N GLN A 217 3.62 5.51 17.66
CA GLN A 217 4.49 4.60 16.93
C GLN A 217 3.66 3.78 15.93
N PRO A 218 3.46 4.26 14.68
CA PRO A 218 2.88 3.42 13.64
C PRO A 218 3.81 2.24 13.34
N THR A 219 3.25 1.12 12.94
CA THR A 219 4.01 -0.07 12.56
C THR A 219 3.77 -0.44 11.11
N MET A 220 4.80 -0.95 10.45
CA MET A 220 4.75 -1.50 9.10
C MET A 220 5.58 -2.78 9.08
N GLU A 221 4.92 -3.89 8.87
CA GLU A 221 5.52 -5.21 8.81
C GLU A 221 5.42 -5.77 7.40
N PHE A 222 6.55 -6.00 6.77
CA PHE A 222 6.65 -6.73 5.51
C PHE A 222 6.74 -8.22 5.83
N LYS A 223 5.91 -9.01 5.19
CA LYS A 223 5.95 -10.47 5.33
C LYS A 223 6.68 -11.09 4.14
N LYS A 224 7.13 -12.31 4.32
CA LYS A 224 7.72 -13.09 3.24
C LYS A 224 6.77 -13.15 2.04
N PRO A 225 7.26 -13.10 0.81
CA PRO A 225 6.43 -13.31 -0.37
C PRO A 225 5.57 -14.56 -0.23
N LEU A 226 4.31 -14.46 -0.64
CA LEU A 226 3.39 -15.58 -0.58
C LEU A 226 3.81 -16.67 -1.56
N ASP A 227 3.75 -17.89 -1.11
CA ASP A 227 3.85 -19.05 -1.98
C ASP A 227 2.48 -19.31 -2.62
N ILE A 228 2.41 -19.09 -3.93
CA ILE A 228 1.17 -19.18 -4.73
C ILE A 228 1.39 -20.18 -5.87
N ASP A 229 0.57 -21.20 -5.91
CA ASP A 229 0.46 -22.08 -7.06
C ASP A 229 -0.49 -21.45 -8.10
N TYR A 230 0.09 -20.70 -9.06
CA TYR A 230 -0.67 -19.97 -10.07
C TYR A 230 -1.44 -20.86 -11.04
N ASP A 231 -1.16 -22.15 -11.10
CA ASP A 231 -1.79 -23.10 -12.00
C ASP A 231 -2.95 -23.88 -11.37
N HIS A 232 -2.92 -24.05 -10.03
CA HIS A 232 -3.91 -24.87 -9.34
C HIS A 232 -4.74 -24.11 -8.30
N GLU A 233 -4.26 -23.00 -7.73
CA GLU A 233 -5.04 -22.25 -6.75
C GLU A 233 -6.12 -21.38 -7.41
N SER A 234 -7.28 -21.37 -6.80
CA SER A 234 -8.39 -20.48 -7.19
C SER A 234 -8.16 -19.05 -6.70
N ALA A 235 -8.89 -18.10 -7.30
CA ALA A 235 -8.87 -16.71 -6.86
C ALA A 235 -9.39 -16.51 -5.42
N GLU A 236 -10.25 -17.41 -4.94
CA GLU A 236 -10.74 -17.46 -3.58
C GLU A 236 -9.63 -17.85 -2.60
N GLU A 237 -8.94 -18.94 -2.85
CA GLU A 237 -7.84 -19.43 -2.02
C GLU A 237 -6.71 -18.41 -1.92
N ILE A 238 -6.34 -17.79 -3.04
CA ILE A 238 -5.35 -16.71 -3.05
C ILE A 238 -5.82 -15.51 -2.21
N MET A 239 -7.11 -15.13 -2.32
CA MET A 239 -7.63 -14.02 -1.52
C MET A 239 -7.63 -14.34 -0.03
N ASP A 240 -7.99 -15.56 0.35
CA ASP A 240 -7.95 -16.01 1.74
C ASP A 240 -6.52 -16.02 2.30
N LYS A 241 -5.53 -16.50 1.53
CA LYS A 241 -4.11 -16.39 1.88
C LYS A 241 -3.69 -14.93 2.11
N ILE A 242 -4.10 -14.02 1.21
CA ILE A 242 -3.83 -12.60 1.32
C ILE A 242 -4.43 -12.02 2.59
N MET A 243 -5.74 -12.23 2.81
CA MET A 243 -6.45 -11.66 3.95
C MET A 243 -5.91 -12.19 5.27
N HIS A 244 -5.49 -13.45 5.31
CA HIS A 244 -4.80 -14.04 6.45
C HIS A 244 -3.42 -13.38 6.67
N ALA A 245 -2.63 -13.22 5.61
CA ALA A 245 -1.29 -12.65 5.69
C ALA A 245 -1.29 -11.18 6.16
N ILE A 246 -2.28 -10.36 5.75
CA ILE A 246 -2.42 -8.97 6.22
C ILE A 246 -3.28 -8.84 7.50
N GLU A 247 -3.66 -9.98 8.11
CA GLU A 247 -4.44 -10.06 9.36
C GLU A 247 -5.77 -9.31 9.31
N GLN A 248 -6.54 -9.54 8.26
CA GLN A 248 -7.83 -8.89 8.03
C GLN A 248 -8.99 -9.89 7.86
N THR A 249 -8.84 -11.10 8.37
CA THR A 249 -9.92 -12.11 8.40
C THR A 249 -10.90 -11.87 9.54
N PRO A 250 -12.11 -12.47 9.54
CA PRO A 250 -13.04 -12.40 10.66
C PRO A 250 -12.44 -12.89 12.00
N ALA A 251 -11.59 -13.92 11.96
CA ALA A 251 -10.90 -14.39 13.17
C ALA A 251 -9.99 -13.33 13.79
N HIS A 252 -9.26 -12.56 12.96
CA HIS A 252 -8.43 -11.46 13.44
C HIS A 252 -9.28 -10.29 13.98
N ASN A 253 -10.50 -10.09 13.48
CA ASN A 253 -11.43 -9.10 14.03
C ASN A 253 -11.84 -9.46 15.47
N LEU A 254 -12.20 -10.72 15.69
CA LEU A 254 -12.58 -11.20 17.03
C LEU A 254 -11.43 -11.05 18.03
N LEU A 255 -10.20 -11.39 17.64
CA LEU A 255 -9.01 -11.19 18.47
C LEU A 255 -8.80 -9.72 18.80
N HIS A 256 -8.97 -8.84 17.82
CA HIS A 256 -8.82 -7.40 18.01
C HIS A 256 -9.87 -6.82 18.97
N GLU A 257 -11.11 -7.26 18.87
CA GLU A 257 -12.19 -6.88 19.79
C GLU A 257 -11.90 -7.36 21.21
N TYR A 258 -11.44 -8.59 21.36
CA TYR A 258 -11.04 -9.15 22.65
C TYR A 258 -9.88 -8.39 23.32
N ASP A 259 -8.83 -8.08 22.55
CA ASP A 259 -7.69 -7.31 23.03
C ASP A 259 -8.11 -5.89 23.49
N GLN A 260 -8.99 -5.23 22.74
CA GLN A 260 -9.52 -3.93 23.13
C GLN A 260 -10.34 -3.98 24.42
N GLU A 261 -11.11 -5.03 24.62
CA GLU A 261 -11.87 -5.22 25.85
C GLU A 261 -10.96 -5.46 27.05
N LEU A 262 -9.90 -6.26 26.88
CA LEU A 262 -8.88 -6.46 27.92
C LEU A 262 -8.15 -5.17 28.29
N GLU A 263 -7.75 -4.36 27.28
CA GLU A 263 -7.12 -3.06 27.54
C GLU A 263 -8.05 -2.12 28.31
N ARG A 264 -9.33 -2.08 27.96
CA ARG A 264 -10.33 -1.26 28.67
C ARG A 264 -10.46 -1.70 30.13
N LYS A 265 -10.60 -3.00 30.39
CA LYS A 265 -10.70 -3.53 31.75
C LYS A 265 -9.47 -3.18 32.60
N ARG A 266 -8.26 -3.28 32.01
CA ARG A 266 -7.03 -2.88 32.70
C ARG A 266 -7.01 -1.40 33.05
N GLN A 267 -7.46 -0.54 32.15
CA GLN A 267 -7.53 0.91 32.39
C GLN A 267 -8.54 1.24 33.50
N GLU A 268 -9.70 0.59 33.51
CA GLU A 268 -10.72 0.73 34.56
C GLU A 268 -10.16 0.29 35.93
N GLU A 269 -9.44 -0.84 35.99
CA GLU A 269 -8.78 -1.31 37.23
C GLU A 269 -7.67 -0.38 37.72
N GLU A 270 -6.89 0.21 36.81
CA GLU A 270 -5.86 1.20 37.17
C GLU A 270 -6.47 2.49 37.71
N GLU A 271 -7.55 2.96 37.08
CA GLU A 271 -8.27 4.15 37.60
C GLU A 271 -8.91 3.93 38.96
N GLU A 272 -9.43 2.74 39.23
CA GLU A 272 -9.96 2.38 40.57
C GLU A 272 -8.87 2.35 41.63
N LYS A 273 -7.68 1.83 41.31
CA LYS A 273 -6.52 1.81 42.21
C LYS A 273 -5.98 3.19 42.55
N ILE A 274 -6.15 4.16 41.66
CA ILE A 274 -5.71 5.56 41.88
C ILE A 274 -6.73 6.32 42.74
N LYS A 275 -8.01 5.92 42.73
CA LYS A 275 -9.09 6.55 43.50
C LYS A 275 -9.18 6.05 44.95
N ASN A 276 -8.58 4.91 45.26
CA ASN A 276 -8.49 4.33 46.61
C ASN A 276 -7.10 4.60 47.23
#